data_a973e606b01616ee8feefceed34c9594
#
_entry.id   a973e606b01616ee8feefceed34c9594
#
_cell.length_a   1.000
_cell.length_b   1.000
_cell.length_c   1.000
_cell.angle_alpha   90.00
_cell.angle_beta   90.00
_cell.angle_gamma   90.00
#
_symmetry.space_group_name_H-M   'P 1'
#
loop_
_entity.id
_entity.type
_entity.pdbx_description
1 polymer ?
#
loop_
_entity_poly.entity_id
_entity_poly.type
_entity_poly.pdbx_seq_one_letter_code
_entity_poly.pdbx_strand_id
1 'polypeptide(L)'
;MNDEATLETLRREIASCRICRDAPAKGPEYRLPHEPRPVAVISSSARILIAGQAPGLRVHESGLPFDDASGDRLRSWLGVDRASFYDCDRFAIVGMGFCFPGYDDKGADLPPRRECAPFWRQRVISAMPQIELVLVIGQYAQAWHMTGEKRGNMTETVRAWRDCLLSGRSPTVLPLPHPSWRNSGWLKRNPWFEKELLPVLQDRTKKLLS
;
A
#
# COMPACT_ATOMS: atom_id res chain seq x y z
N MET A 1 -10.96 -24.89 -6.45
CA MET A 1 -10.11 -24.43 -7.56
C MET A 1 -8.88 -23.78 -6.96
N ASN A 2 -7.71 -24.09 -7.50
CA ASN A 2 -6.42 -23.79 -6.85
C ASN A 2 -6.18 -22.28 -6.75
N ASP A 3 -6.32 -21.71 -5.55
CA ASP A 3 -6.10 -20.28 -5.29
C ASP A 3 -4.70 -19.82 -5.74
N GLU A 4 -3.68 -20.69 -5.61
CA GLU A 4 -2.31 -20.39 -6.04
C GLU A 4 -2.17 -20.33 -7.57
N ALA A 5 -2.86 -21.17 -8.34
CA ALA A 5 -2.85 -21.09 -9.81
C ALA A 5 -3.49 -19.79 -10.32
N THR A 6 -4.51 -19.30 -9.60
CA THR A 6 -5.15 -18.01 -9.87
C THR A 6 -4.21 -16.86 -9.55
N LEU A 7 -3.50 -16.90 -8.43
CA LEU A 7 -2.50 -15.90 -8.04
C LEU A 7 -1.32 -15.86 -8.99
N GLU A 8 -0.81 -17.02 -9.42
CA GLU A 8 0.29 -17.09 -10.38
C GLU A 8 -0.09 -16.50 -11.76
N THR A 9 -1.31 -16.75 -12.19
CA THR A 9 -1.85 -16.11 -13.40
C THR A 9 -1.93 -14.59 -13.22
N LEU A 10 -2.43 -14.13 -12.09
CA LEU A 10 -2.54 -12.71 -11.78
C LEU A 10 -1.15 -12.04 -11.67
N ARG A 11 -0.15 -12.70 -11.09
CA ARG A 11 1.25 -12.21 -11.04
C ARG A 11 1.79 -11.99 -12.46
N ARG A 12 1.59 -12.95 -13.37
CA ARG A 12 2.05 -12.84 -14.77
C ARG A 12 1.33 -11.71 -15.51
N GLU A 13 0.03 -11.58 -15.35
CA GLU A 13 -0.73 -10.49 -15.97
C GLU A 13 -0.30 -9.12 -15.45
N ILE A 14 -0.05 -8.99 -14.14
CA ILE A 14 0.47 -7.76 -13.53
C ILE A 14 1.86 -7.46 -14.09
N ALA A 15 2.75 -8.43 -14.12
CA ALA A 15 4.12 -8.25 -14.61
C ALA A 15 4.17 -7.80 -16.08
N SER A 16 3.23 -8.25 -16.92
CA SER A 16 3.11 -7.86 -18.33
C SER A 16 2.24 -6.61 -18.58
N CYS A 17 1.75 -5.96 -17.52
CA CYS A 17 0.81 -4.83 -17.65
C CYS A 17 1.45 -3.61 -18.30
N ARG A 18 0.81 -3.10 -19.35
CA ARG A 18 1.25 -1.92 -20.11
C ARG A 18 0.16 -0.86 -20.28
N ILE A 19 -0.96 -0.98 -19.57
CA ILE A 19 -2.15 -0.13 -19.75
C ILE A 19 -1.80 1.36 -19.75
N CYS A 20 -1.03 1.82 -18.74
CA CYS A 20 -0.65 3.23 -18.60
C CYS A 20 0.36 3.71 -19.66
N ARG A 21 0.97 2.80 -20.39
CA ARG A 21 1.92 3.09 -21.48
C ARG A 21 1.24 3.07 -22.85
N ASP A 22 0.41 2.06 -23.09
CA ASP A 22 -0.12 1.78 -24.43
C ASP A 22 -1.52 2.39 -24.61
N ALA A 23 -2.32 2.48 -23.55
CA ALA A 23 -3.70 3.00 -23.56
C ALA A 23 -4.00 3.90 -22.33
N PRO A 24 -3.29 5.04 -22.16
CA PRO A 24 -3.52 5.94 -21.03
C PRO A 24 -4.91 6.55 -21.10
N ALA A 25 -5.64 6.55 -19.96
CA ALA A 25 -7.06 6.95 -19.89
C ALA A 25 -7.32 8.42 -20.25
N LYS A 26 -6.31 9.29 -20.17
CA LYS A 26 -6.44 10.73 -20.46
C LYS A 26 -5.92 11.14 -21.85
N GLY A 27 -5.41 10.21 -22.63
CA GLY A 27 -4.83 10.48 -23.93
C GLY A 27 -3.31 10.26 -23.99
N PRO A 28 -2.74 10.26 -25.21
CA PRO A 28 -1.33 9.89 -25.46
C PRO A 28 -0.31 10.75 -24.69
N GLU A 29 -0.63 11.99 -24.42
CA GLU A 29 0.22 12.95 -23.67
C GLU A 29 0.41 12.56 -22.21
N TYR A 30 -0.51 11.73 -21.67
CA TYR A 30 -0.43 11.18 -20.32
C TYR A 30 0.21 9.80 -20.26
N ARG A 31 0.83 9.35 -21.34
CA ARG A 31 1.55 8.08 -21.39
C ARG A 31 2.60 8.01 -20.28
N LEU A 32 2.75 6.82 -19.69
CA LEU A 32 3.84 6.58 -18.75
C LEU A 32 5.19 6.91 -19.43
N PRO A 33 6.06 7.75 -18.83
CA PRO A 33 7.24 8.30 -19.54
C PRO A 33 8.35 7.26 -19.78
N HIS A 34 8.29 6.13 -19.12
CA HIS A 34 9.27 5.04 -19.20
C HIS A 34 8.57 3.69 -19.42
N GLU A 35 9.34 2.63 -19.63
CA GLU A 35 8.80 1.29 -19.71
C GLU A 35 8.13 0.87 -18.40
N PRO A 36 6.94 0.26 -18.44
CA PRO A 36 6.26 -0.24 -17.26
C PRO A 36 7.11 -1.27 -16.53
N ARG A 37 7.19 -1.12 -15.22
CA ARG A 37 7.79 -2.11 -14.33
C ARG A 37 6.87 -2.23 -13.10
N PRO A 38 5.82 -3.04 -13.20
CA PRO A 38 4.89 -3.22 -12.10
C PRO A 38 5.55 -3.87 -10.89
N VAL A 39 5.36 -3.29 -9.72
CA VAL A 39 5.84 -3.80 -8.44
C VAL A 39 4.64 -4.05 -7.54
N ALA A 40 4.35 -5.33 -7.28
CA ALA A 40 3.29 -5.78 -6.39
C ALA A 40 3.69 -7.13 -5.80
N VAL A 41 3.52 -7.29 -4.49
CA VAL A 41 3.71 -8.57 -3.78
C VAL A 41 2.32 -9.06 -3.38
N ILE A 42 1.85 -10.10 -4.05
CA ILE A 42 0.57 -10.76 -3.76
C ILE A 42 0.83 -12.20 -3.27
N SER A 43 0.02 -12.67 -2.35
CA SER A 43 0.26 -13.92 -1.62
C SER A 43 -1.03 -14.65 -1.31
N SER A 44 -0.99 -15.97 -1.29
CA SER A 44 -2.08 -16.84 -0.85
C SER A 44 -2.12 -17.07 0.66
N SER A 45 -1.05 -16.71 1.38
CA SER A 45 -0.87 -16.98 2.82
C SER A 45 -0.84 -15.73 3.68
N ALA A 46 -0.39 -14.58 3.14
CA ALA A 46 -0.27 -13.35 3.91
C ALA A 46 -1.62 -12.89 4.49
N ARG A 47 -1.62 -12.58 5.79
CA ARG A 47 -2.80 -12.06 6.51
C ARG A 47 -2.81 -10.53 6.61
N ILE A 48 -1.71 -9.87 6.25
CA ILE A 48 -1.57 -8.40 6.30
C ILE A 48 -1.30 -7.86 4.90
N LEU A 49 -2.14 -6.94 4.45
CA LEU A 49 -1.95 -6.19 3.19
C LEU A 49 -1.46 -4.77 3.49
N ILE A 50 -0.34 -4.39 2.93
CA ILE A 50 0.15 -3.01 2.91
C ILE A 50 -0.28 -2.35 1.61
N ALA A 51 -1.19 -1.40 1.71
CA ALA A 51 -1.72 -0.63 0.60
C ALA A 51 -1.08 0.77 0.57
N GLY A 52 -0.05 0.95 -0.26
CA GLY A 52 0.65 2.22 -0.45
C GLY A 52 0.12 3.05 -1.61
N GLN A 53 0.85 4.09 -1.98
CA GLN A 53 0.50 5.00 -3.09
C GLN A 53 0.91 4.39 -4.44
N ALA A 54 2.17 4.42 -4.76
CA ALA A 54 2.80 3.87 -5.95
C ALA A 54 4.31 3.73 -5.68
N PRO A 55 5.04 2.93 -6.46
CA PRO A 55 6.50 2.87 -6.40
C PRO A 55 7.13 4.25 -6.65
N GLY A 56 8.13 4.63 -5.86
CA GLY A 56 9.06 5.70 -6.19
C GLY A 56 10.14 5.18 -7.17
N LEU A 57 11.02 6.08 -7.65
CA LEU A 57 12.08 5.70 -8.59
C LEU A 57 12.96 4.57 -8.06
N ARG A 58 13.41 4.63 -6.82
CA ARG A 58 14.24 3.58 -6.21
C ARG A 58 13.56 2.20 -6.23
N VAL A 59 12.27 2.15 -5.92
CA VAL A 59 11.48 0.92 -5.98
C VAL A 59 11.29 0.44 -7.43
N HIS A 60 11.12 1.38 -8.36
CA HIS A 60 11.09 1.06 -9.79
C HIS A 60 12.40 0.41 -10.27
N GLU A 61 13.54 0.91 -9.81
CA GLU A 61 14.86 0.39 -10.16
C GLU A 61 15.15 -0.96 -9.49
N SER A 62 14.89 -1.10 -8.19
CA SER A 62 15.17 -2.31 -7.42
C SER A 62 14.13 -3.42 -7.61
N GLY A 63 12.88 -3.06 -7.89
CA GLY A 63 11.74 -4.00 -7.88
C GLY A 63 11.28 -4.38 -6.47
N LEU A 64 11.86 -3.80 -5.42
CA LEU A 64 11.57 -4.15 -4.02
C LEU A 64 10.76 -3.04 -3.35
N PRO A 65 9.48 -3.27 -2.97
CA PRO A 65 8.65 -2.23 -2.38
C PRO A 65 9.17 -1.81 -1.01
N PHE A 66 9.09 -0.50 -0.72
CA PHE A 66 9.60 0.07 0.54
C PHE A 66 11.11 -0.21 0.81
N ASP A 67 11.93 -0.29 -0.23
CA ASP A 67 13.39 -0.41 -0.10
C ASP A 67 14.06 0.95 0.03
N ASP A 68 13.61 1.73 1.00
CA ASP A 68 14.08 3.09 1.31
C ASP A 68 13.89 3.43 2.79
N ALA A 69 14.25 4.65 3.18
CA ALA A 69 14.06 5.15 4.56
C ALA A 69 12.59 5.16 5.02
N SER A 70 11.62 5.23 4.08
CA SER A 70 10.20 5.08 4.42
C SER A 70 9.88 3.66 4.83
N GLY A 71 10.49 2.68 4.18
CA GLY A 71 10.38 1.28 4.54
C GLY A 71 11.02 0.95 5.89
N ASP A 72 12.19 1.54 6.21
CA ASP A 72 12.80 1.38 7.54
C ASP A 72 11.85 1.85 8.63
N ARG A 73 11.25 3.03 8.45
CA ARG A 73 10.27 3.58 9.38
C ARG A 73 9.01 2.72 9.48
N LEU A 74 8.51 2.22 8.34
CA LEU A 74 7.31 1.35 8.33
C LEU A 74 7.58 0.05 9.10
N ARG A 75 8.71 -0.60 8.88
CA ARG A 75 9.12 -1.79 9.65
C ARG A 75 9.18 -1.52 11.14
N SER A 76 9.76 -0.38 11.53
CA SER A 76 9.78 0.06 12.93
C SER A 76 8.36 0.24 13.48
N TRP A 77 7.44 0.84 12.73
CA TRP A 77 6.04 0.99 13.16
C TRP A 77 5.33 -0.34 13.34
N LEU A 78 5.65 -1.32 12.49
CA LEU A 78 5.07 -2.67 12.55
C LEU A 78 5.74 -3.56 13.61
N GLY A 79 6.90 -3.15 14.13
CA GLY A 79 7.69 -3.96 15.07
C GLY A 79 8.28 -5.22 14.43
N VAL A 80 8.64 -5.16 13.15
CA VAL A 80 9.20 -6.29 12.39
C VAL A 80 10.56 -5.97 11.81
N ASP A 81 11.39 -6.98 11.63
CA ASP A 81 12.65 -6.87 10.94
C ASP A 81 12.48 -6.91 9.40
N ARG A 82 13.59 -6.70 8.69
CA ARG A 82 13.60 -6.69 7.22
C ARG A 82 13.24 -8.05 6.64
N ALA A 83 13.70 -9.15 7.22
CA ALA A 83 13.44 -10.49 6.73
C ALA A 83 11.94 -10.82 6.83
N SER A 84 11.34 -10.58 7.99
CA SER A 84 9.91 -10.77 8.20
C SER A 84 9.04 -9.87 7.29
N PHE A 85 9.47 -8.63 7.04
CA PHE A 85 8.72 -7.69 6.21
C PHE A 85 8.64 -8.11 4.74
N TYR A 86 9.69 -8.73 4.21
CA TYR A 86 9.74 -9.21 2.83
C TYR A 86 9.38 -10.68 2.66
N ASP A 87 8.99 -11.34 3.74
CA ASP A 87 8.41 -12.66 3.68
C ASP A 87 7.00 -12.57 3.09
N CYS A 88 6.82 -13.06 1.86
CA CYS A 88 5.54 -12.99 1.15
C CYS A 88 4.46 -13.85 1.83
N ASP A 89 4.81 -14.80 2.69
CA ASP A 89 3.83 -15.54 3.48
C ASP A 89 3.27 -14.72 4.64
N ARG A 90 3.90 -13.59 4.97
CA ARG A 90 3.53 -12.70 6.06
C ARG A 90 2.85 -11.43 5.57
N PHE A 91 3.40 -10.81 4.52
CA PHE A 91 2.93 -9.53 4.01
C PHE A 91 2.66 -9.56 2.51
N ALA A 92 1.48 -9.11 2.13
CA ALA A 92 1.21 -8.66 0.77
C ALA A 92 1.46 -7.14 0.70
N ILE A 93 2.13 -6.66 -0.36
CA ILE A 93 2.46 -5.23 -0.53
C ILE A 93 1.99 -4.79 -1.90
N VAL A 94 0.93 -4.00 -1.93
CA VAL A 94 0.26 -3.63 -3.18
C VAL A 94 -0.12 -2.15 -3.15
N GLY A 95 0.56 -1.33 -3.96
CA GLY A 95 0.23 0.10 -4.13
C GLY A 95 -1.10 0.33 -4.84
N MET A 96 -1.58 1.56 -4.84
CA MET A 96 -2.72 2.00 -5.66
C MET A 96 -2.31 2.11 -7.14
N GLY A 97 -1.03 2.40 -7.41
CA GLY A 97 -0.37 2.23 -8.69
C GLY A 97 0.76 1.21 -8.56
N PHE A 98 0.98 0.40 -9.58
CA PHE A 98 2.01 -0.65 -9.56
C PHE A 98 3.32 -0.21 -10.21
N CYS A 99 3.30 0.86 -10.98
CA CYS A 99 4.49 1.43 -11.61
C CYS A 99 4.83 2.80 -11.01
N PHE A 100 6.10 3.17 -11.07
CA PHE A 100 6.53 4.54 -10.78
C PHE A 100 5.82 5.50 -11.75
N PRO A 101 5.10 6.52 -11.26
CA PRO A 101 4.30 7.37 -12.14
C PRO A 101 5.11 8.46 -12.85
N GLY A 102 6.37 8.69 -12.48
CA GLY A 102 7.22 9.80 -12.88
C GLY A 102 7.24 10.93 -11.86
N TYR A 103 7.92 12.02 -12.20
CA TYR A 103 8.02 13.24 -11.41
C TYR A 103 7.21 14.37 -12.01
N ASP A 104 6.74 15.27 -11.16
CA ASP A 104 6.25 16.58 -11.59
C ASP A 104 7.43 17.56 -11.88
N ASP A 105 7.11 18.77 -12.36
CA ASP A 105 8.10 19.80 -12.69
C ASP A 105 8.93 20.28 -11.48
N LYS A 106 8.50 19.93 -10.25
CA LYS A 106 9.18 20.25 -8.99
C LYS A 106 9.96 19.08 -8.43
N GLY A 107 10.02 17.95 -9.14
CA GLY A 107 10.71 16.74 -8.73
C GLY A 107 9.99 15.93 -7.64
N ALA A 108 8.69 16.15 -7.45
CA ALA A 108 7.88 15.30 -6.57
C ALA A 108 7.24 14.16 -7.36
N ASP A 109 7.08 13.00 -6.71
CA ASP A 109 6.41 11.87 -7.33
C ASP A 109 4.98 12.24 -7.75
N LEU A 110 4.64 11.95 -8.99
CA LEU A 110 3.30 12.10 -9.51
C LEU A 110 2.31 11.17 -8.77
N PRO A 111 1.01 11.49 -8.78
CA PRO A 111 -0.03 10.59 -8.28
C PRO A 111 0.01 9.22 -8.94
N PRO A 112 -0.52 8.16 -8.26
CA PRO A 112 -0.73 6.87 -8.90
C PRO A 112 -1.51 7.01 -10.19
N ARG A 113 -1.15 6.21 -11.18
CA ARG A 113 -1.87 6.18 -12.47
C ARG A 113 -3.32 5.84 -12.24
N ARG A 114 -4.23 6.64 -12.81
CA ARG A 114 -5.67 6.52 -12.58
C ARG A 114 -6.26 5.21 -13.10
N GLU A 115 -5.64 4.64 -14.12
CA GLU A 115 -6.05 3.38 -14.73
C GLU A 115 -5.79 2.17 -13.83
N CYS A 116 -4.76 2.25 -12.99
CA CYS A 116 -4.20 1.09 -12.30
C CYS A 116 -5.18 0.51 -11.27
N ALA A 117 -5.63 1.31 -10.31
CA ALA A 117 -6.48 0.81 -9.24
C ALA A 117 -7.85 0.30 -9.73
N PRO A 118 -8.60 0.99 -10.63
CA PRO A 118 -9.85 0.46 -11.16
C PRO A 118 -9.71 -0.87 -11.89
N PHE A 119 -8.58 -1.08 -12.58
CA PHE A 119 -8.36 -2.31 -13.34
C PHE A 119 -7.88 -3.48 -12.46
N TRP A 120 -6.98 -3.21 -11.50
CA TRP A 120 -6.29 -4.27 -10.76
C TRP A 120 -6.82 -4.50 -9.35
N ARG A 121 -7.24 -3.45 -8.64
CA ARG A 121 -7.41 -3.49 -7.18
C ARG A 121 -8.38 -4.55 -6.71
N GLN A 122 -9.57 -4.61 -7.32
CA GLN A 122 -10.58 -5.60 -6.94
C GLN A 122 -10.12 -7.02 -7.23
N ARG A 123 -9.48 -7.26 -8.38
CA ARG A 123 -8.95 -8.57 -8.76
C ARG A 123 -7.91 -9.08 -7.77
N VAL A 124 -6.99 -8.19 -7.36
CA VAL A 124 -5.94 -8.50 -6.40
C VAL A 124 -6.52 -8.80 -5.02
N ILE A 125 -7.46 -7.98 -4.53
CA ILE A 125 -8.09 -8.19 -3.22
C ILE A 125 -8.88 -9.50 -3.21
N SER A 126 -9.66 -9.77 -4.24
CA SER A 126 -10.46 -11.00 -4.33
C SER A 126 -9.59 -12.28 -4.43
N ALA A 127 -8.35 -12.15 -4.90
CA ALA A 127 -7.41 -13.26 -4.96
C ALA A 127 -6.69 -13.53 -3.61
N MET A 128 -6.90 -12.69 -2.61
CA MET A 128 -6.28 -12.80 -1.28
C MET A 128 -7.34 -12.78 -0.17
N PRO A 129 -8.28 -13.75 -0.12
CA PRO A 129 -9.40 -13.75 0.82
C PRO A 129 -8.96 -13.94 2.29
N GLN A 130 -7.74 -14.40 2.53
CA GLN A 130 -7.17 -14.62 3.86
C GLN A 130 -6.66 -13.34 4.53
N ILE A 131 -6.63 -12.19 3.83
CA ILE A 131 -6.22 -10.92 4.44
C ILE A 131 -7.19 -10.53 5.55
N GLU A 132 -6.64 -10.28 6.74
CA GLU A 132 -7.38 -9.87 7.93
C GLU A 132 -7.15 -8.40 8.30
N LEU A 133 -5.98 -7.85 7.92
CA LEU A 133 -5.61 -6.47 8.19
C LEU A 133 -5.12 -5.78 6.91
N VAL A 134 -5.73 -4.65 6.58
CA VAL A 134 -5.30 -3.78 5.48
C VAL A 134 -4.76 -2.47 6.06
N LEU A 135 -3.47 -2.23 5.90
CA LEU A 135 -2.82 -0.97 6.28
C LEU A 135 -2.87 0.00 5.11
N VAL A 136 -3.70 1.05 5.22
CA VAL A 136 -3.87 2.02 4.13
C VAL A 136 -2.98 3.24 4.37
N ILE A 137 -1.89 3.31 3.60
CA ILE A 137 -0.81 4.28 3.75
C ILE A 137 -0.99 5.46 2.80
N GLY A 138 -1.29 6.62 3.37
CA GLY A 138 -1.47 7.87 2.61
C GLY A 138 -2.83 8.01 1.93
N GLN A 139 -3.05 9.20 1.38
CA GLN A 139 -4.39 9.65 0.95
C GLN A 139 -5.05 8.80 -0.14
N TYR A 140 -4.28 8.25 -1.08
CA TYR A 140 -4.85 7.49 -2.20
C TYR A 140 -5.39 6.14 -1.76
N ALA A 141 -4.63 5.42 -0.92
CA ALA A 141 -5.08 4.15 -0.36
C ALA A 141 -6.27 4.36 0.60
N GLN A 142 -6.22 5.41 1.43
CA GLN A 142 -7.33 5.78 2.31
C GLN A 142 -8.59 6.13 1.52
N ALA A 143 -8.48 6.90 0.44
CA ALA A 143 -9.62 7.27 -0.38
C ALA A 143 -10.32 6.06 -1.03
N TRP A 144 -9.55 5.05 -1.42
CA TRP A 144 -10.11 3.83 -2.03
C TRP A 144 -10.71 2.88 -0.99
N HIS A 145 -9.94 2.54 0.04
CA HIS A 145 -10.34 1.49 0.98
C HIS A 145 -11.30 1.95 2.07
N MET A 146 -11.37 3.26 2.31
CA MET A 146 -12.20 3.88 3.35
C MET A 146 -13.30 4.77 2.74
N THR A 147 -13.84 4.37 1.59
CA THR A 147 -14.94 5.10 0.94
C THR A 147 -16.12 5.23 1.91
N GLY A 148 -16.55 6.47 2.17
CA GLY A 148 -17.59 6.78 3.15
C GLY A 148 -17.13 6.81 4.63
N GLU A 149 -15.95 6.31 4.93
CA GLU A 149 -15.39 6.26 6.30
C GLU A 149 -14.26 7.27 6.52
N LYS A 150 -13.67 7.79 5.42
CA LYS A 150 -12.59 8.79 5.48
C LYS A 150 -13.11 10.06 6.13
N ARG A 151 -12.44 10.52 7.19
CA ARG A 151 -12.80 11.74 7.92
C ARG A 151 -11.93 12.90 7.49
N GLY A 152 -12.54 14.03 7.08
CA GLY A 152 -11.90 15.31 6.82
C GLY A 152 -10.48 15.23 6.22
N ASN A 153 -9.47 15.51 7.04
CA ASN A 153 -8.06 15.47 6.66
C ASN A 153 -7.35 14.18 7.14
N MET A 154 -6.08 14.04 6.77
CA MET A 154 -5.25 12.88 7.15
C MET A 154 -5.19 12.67 8.67
N THR A 155 -5.06 13.74 9.44
CA THR A 155 -4.96 13.66 10.91
C THR A 155 -6.22 13.08 11.52
N GLU A 156 -7.38 13.57 11.11
CA GLU A 156 -8.68 13.09 11.57
C GLU A 156 -8.94 11.64 11.15
N THR A 157 -8.58 11.31 9.90
CA THR A 157 -8.70 9.94 9.39
C THR A 157 -7.84 8.96 10.20
N VAL A 158 -6.57 9.30 10.47
CA VAL A 158 -5.68 8.44 11.26
C VAL A 158 -6.11 8.40 12.72
N ARG A 159 -6.60 9.51 13.28
CA ARG A 159 -7.07 9.56 14.69
C ARG A 159 -8.27 8.67 14.96
N ALA A 160 -9.08 8.38 13.94
CA ALA A 160 -10.21 7.46 14.04
C ALA A 160 -9.81 5.96 14.07
N TRP A 161 -8.55 5.65 14.26
CA TRP A 161 -8.04 4.28 14.23
C TRP A 161 -8.73 3.31 15.20
N ARG A 162 -9.19 3.79 16.36
CA ARG A 162 -9.94 2.96 17.30
C ARG A 162 -11.29 2.54 16.74
N ASP A 163 -12.00 3.46 16.10
CA ASP A 163 -13.27 3.16 15.46
C ASP A 163 -13.08 2.14 14.33
N CYS A 164 -11.98 2.26 13.57
CA CYS A 164 -11.63 1.27 12.54
C CYS A 164 -11.42 -0.13 13.13
N LEU A 165 -10.76 -0.24 14.27
CA LEU A 165 -10.55 -1.53 14.95
C LEU A 165 -11.83 -2.12 15.53
N LEU A 166 -12.77 -1.27 15.95
CA LEU A 166 -14.06 -1.66 16.58
C LEU A 166 -15.19 -1.82 15.56
N SER A 167 -14.97 -1.49 14.30
CA SER A 167 -16.01 -1.49 13.25
C SER A 167 -16.61 -2.87 12.93
N GLY A 168 -15.99 -3.95 13.35
CA GLY A 168 -16.38 -5.31 12.99
C GLY A 168 -16.14 -5.66 11.51
N ARG A 169 -15.53 -4.76 10.74
CA ARG A 169 -15.21 -4.97 9.32
C ARG A 169 -14.15 -6.06 9.14
N SER A 170 -14.38 -6.94 8.17
CA SER A 170 -13.40 -7.95 7.74
C SER A 170 -13.11 -7.78 6.24
N PRO A 171 -11.85 -7.58 5.83
CA PRO A 171 -10.68 -7.31 6.69
C PRO A 171 -10.79 -5.96 7.42
N THR A 172 -10.14 -5.87 8.59
CA THR A 172 -9.97 -4.58 9.29
C THR A 172 -9.12 -3.64 8.42
N VAL A 173 -9.57 -2.39 8.25
CA VAL A 173 -8.81 -1.37 7.50
C VAL A 173 -8.28 -0.32 8.47
N LEU A 174 -6.96 -0.16 8.54
CA LEU A 174 -6.31 0.76 9.47
C LEU A 174 -5.54 1.85 8.71
N PRO A 175 -5.91 3.14 8.87
CA PRO A 175 -5.22 4.24 8.21
C PRO A 175 -3.91 4.60 8.90
N LEU A 176 -2.86 4.79 8.09
CA LEU A 176 -1.56 5.29 8.54
C LEU A 176 -1.14 6.51 7.71
N PRO A 177 -0.37 7.45 8.29
CA PRO A 177 0.30 8.47 7.50
C PRO A 177 1.38 7.81 6.64
N HIS A 178 1.81 8.47 5.57
CA HIS A 178 2.95 7.96 4.80
C HIS A 178 4.23 8.03 5.66
N PRO A 179 5.04 6.95 5.75
CA PRO A 179 6.21 6.89 6.62
C PRO A 179 7.41 7.72 6.14
N SER A 180 7.25 8.57 5.12
CA SER A 180 8.33 9.42 4.63
C SER A 180 8.79 10.47 5.65
N TRP A 181 10.02 10.95 5.47
CA TRP A 181 10.59 12.02 6.27
C TRP A 181 9.77 13.31 6.24
N ARG A 182 9.03 13.57 5.16
CA ARG A 182 8.13 14.73 5.01
C ARG A 182 7.07 14.80 6.11
N ASN A 183 6.70 13.66 6.69
CA ASN A 183 5.74 13.58 7.79
C ASN A 183 6.38 13.65 9.18
N SER A 184 7.69 13.88 9.31
CA SER A 184 8.35 14.00 10.62
C SER A 184 7.79 15.16 11.46
N GLY A 185 7.44 16.29 10.83
CA GLY A 185 6.76 17.40 11.49
C GLY A 185 5.35 17.05 11.97
N TRP A 186 4.64 16.21 11.22
CA TRP A 186 3.33 15.71 11.61
C TRP A 186 3.44 14.77 12.83
N LEU A 187 4.39 13.86 12.84
CA LEU A 187 4.64 12.95 13.96
C LEU A 187 4.92 13.73 15.25
N LYS A 188 5.77 14.76 15.20
CA LYS A 188 6.06 15.62 16.34
C LYS A 188 4.80 16.31 16.89
N ARG A 189 3.87 16.74 16.03
CA ARG A 189 2.62 17.37 16.44
C ARG A 189 1.53 16.38 16.89
N ASN A 190 1.72 15.09 16.62
CA ASN A 190 0.74 14.04 16.91
C ASN A 190 1.38 12.90 17.72
N PRO A 191 1.90 13.15 18.94
CA PRO A 191 2.61 12.15 19.73
C PRO A 191 1.75 10.94 20.12
N TRP A 192 0.42 11.08 20.10
CA TRP A 192 -0.54 9.99 20.29
C TRP A 192 -0.36 8.87 19.27
N PHE A 193 0.11 9.17 18.05
CA PHE A 193 0.35 8.16 17.02
C PHE A 193 1.38 7.13 17.50
N GLU A 194 2.52 7.60 18.00
CA GLU A 194 3.58 6.72 18.50
C GLU A 194 3.25 6.11 19.87
N LYS A 195 2.58 6.87 20.76
CA LYS A 195 2.31 6.44 22.13
C LYS A 195 1.09 5.51 22.26
N GLU A 196 0.12 5.62 21.37
CA GLU A 196 -1.15 4.93 21.51
C GLU A 196 -1.43 3.96 20.35
N LEU A 197 -1.25 4.42 19.09
CA LEU A 197 -1.56 3.59 17.93
C LEU A 197 -0.48 2.54 17.67
N LEU A 198 0.80 2.92 17.67
CA LEU A 198 1.87 1.99 17.31
C LEU A 198 1.97 0.77 18.23
N PRO A 199 1.83 0.86 19.56
CA PRO A 199 1.82 -0.34 20.41
C PRO A 199 0.70 -1.32 20.04
N VAL A 200 -0.49 -0.81 19.73
CA VAL A 200 -1.63 -1.63 19.33
C VAL A 200 -1.40 -2.26 17.95
N LEU A 201 -0.84 -1.49 17.02
CA LEU A 201 -0.48 -1.99 15.68
C LEU A 201 0.56 -3.10 15.77
N GLN A 202 1.61 -2.93 16.58
CA GLN A 202 2.66 -3.92 16.79
C GLN A 202 2.12 -5.23 17.40
N ASP A 203 1.28 -5.12 18.44
CA ASP A 203 0.64 -6.30 19.05
C ASP A 203 -0.24 -7.04 18.04
N ARG A 204 -1.04 -6.30 17.26
CA ARG A 204 -1.89 -6.90 16.22
C ARG A 204 -1.07 -7.53 15.09
N THR A 205 -0.01 -6.87 14.64
CA THR A 205 0.93 -7.43 13.67
C THR A 205 1.53 -8.74 14.19
N LYS A 206 2.05 -8.74 15.41
CA LYS A 206 2.62 -9.93 16.04
C LYS A 206 1.62 -11.11 16.09
N LYS A 207 0.36 -10.85 16.46
CA LYS A 207 -0.70 -11.87 16.51
C LYS A 207 -1.07 -12.43 15.15
N LEU A 208 -0.98 -11.62 14.09
CA LEU A 208 -1.25 -12.07 12.73
C LEU A 208 -0.07 -12.82 12.09
N LEU A 209 1.13 -12.65 12.62
CA LEU A 209 2.34 -13.31 12.13
C LEU A 209 2.72 -14.57 12.92
N SER A 210 2.07 -14.81 14.07
CA SER A 210 2.17 -16.06 14.84
C SER A 210 1.24 -17.13 14.25
#